data_978d96682fde3d209eb6aa7bf0261bc2
#
_entry.id   978d96682fde3d209eb6aa7bf0261bc2
#
_cell.length_a   1.000
_cell.length_b   1.000
_cell.length_c   1.000
_cell.angle_alpha   90.00
_cell.angle_beta   90.00
_cell.angle_gamma   90.00
#
_symmetry.space_group_name_H-M   'P 1'
#
loop_
_entity.id
_entity.type
_entity.pdbx_description
1 polymer ?
#
loop_
_entity_poly.entity_id
_entity_poly.type
_entity_poly.pdbx_seq_one_letter_code
_entity_poly.pdbx_strand_id
1 'polypeptide(L)'
;MSIAYLDGAYLPLEEARISPLDRGFLFGDGIYEVVPSYAGSMVGFAPHIARMKSGLAAVGINLDWSETDWADLCNRLITDNGAGNLGIYLHVSRGADTKRFHGFPENIAPTVFAFAFDIAPPPIAEKALARSYKVSTARDLRWERCHIKSTALLGNVLHFQQGYEKGHGETILFNANNELTEASACNVFIVKNGTVITPPLDNQLLPGITRDIVLDVLRKDGSIPVEERIVTRDEVTSADEVWITSSSKEIAPVIAVDDVPVGNGEVGDVWLAAQALYSASKFDY
;
A
#
# COMPACT_ATOMS: atom_id res chain seq x y z
N MET A 1 -1.78 25.40 -4.70
CA MET A 1 -2.81 24.79 -5.56
C MET A 1 -2.19 23.55 -6.14
N SER A 2 -2.75 22.37 -5.83
CA SER A 2 -2.17 21.10 -6.30
C SER A 2 -2.51 20.86 -7.77
N ILE A 3 -1.53 20.46 -8.56
CA ILE A 3 -1.70 20.09 -9.96
C ILE A 3 -1.96 18.58 -10.04
N ALA A 4 -2.99 18.23 -10.81
CA ALA A 4 -3.34 16.86 -11.15
C ALA A 4 -3.23 16.61 -12.65
N TYR A 5 -3.23 15.36 -13.04
CA TYR A 5 -3.34 14.89 -14.41
C TYR A 5 -4.69 14.19 -14.62
N LEU A 6 -5.37 14.52 -15.71
CA LEU A 6 -6.58 13.81 -16.14
C LEU A 6 -6.59 13.70 -17.66
N ASP A 7 -6.55 12.49 -18.18
CA ASP A 7 -6.73 12.15 -19.62
C ASP A 7 -5.95 13.04 -20.60
N GLY A 8 -4.66 13.28 -20.34
CA GLY A 8 -3.77 14.07 -21.20
C GLY A 8 -3.61 15.54 -20.78
N ALA A 9 -4.37 16.03 -19.81
CA ALA A 9 -4.29 17.42 -19.35
C ALA A 9 -3.75 17.53 -17.92
N TYR A 10 -2.85 18.49 -17.67
CA TYR A 10 -2.45 18.92 -16.34
C TYR A 10 -3.29 20.14 -15.94
N LEU A 11 -3.94 20.10 -14.80
CA LEU A 11 -4.89 21.12 -14.34
C LEU A 11 -4.92 21.18 -12.81
N PRO A 12 -5.44 22.27 -12.21
CA PRO A 12 -5.71 22.31 -10.78
C PRO A 12 -6.59 21.13 -10.35
N LEU A 13 -6.23 20.46 -9.26
CA LEU A 13 -6.97 19.28 -8.76
C LEU A 13 -8.46 19.58 -8.55
N GLU A 14 -8.80 20.76 -8.04
CA GLU A 14 -10.17 21.21 -7.82
C GLU A 14 -10.98 21.42 -9.12
N GLU A 15 -10.33 21.50 -10.26
CA GLU A 15 -10.98 21.62 -11.58
C GLU A 15 -11.14 20.25 -12.28
N ALA A 16 -10.48 19.20 -11.79
CA ALA A 16 -10.60 17.87 -12.38
C ALA A 16 -12.06 17.35 -12.29
N ARG A 17 -12.59 16.90 -13.40
CA ARG A 17 -13.98 16.38 -13.48
C ARG A 17 -14.00 15.09 -14.28
N ILE A 18 -14.63 14.07 -13.73
CA ILE A 18 -14.90 12.81 -14.39
C ILE A 18 -16.40 12.67 -14.68
N SER A 19 -16.74 11.84 -15.66
CA SER A 19 -18.15 11.49 -15.92
C SER A 19 -18.74 10.73 -14.72
N PRO A 20 -19.97 11.01 -14.29
CA PRO A 20 -20.65 10.17 -13.31
C PRO A 20 -20.98 8.77 -13.82
N LEU A 21 -20.82 8.51 -15.11
CA LEU A 21 -20.92 7.18 -15.73
C LEU A 21 -19.57 6.47 -15.84
N ASP A 22 -18.48 7.07 -15.31
CA ASP A 22 -17.20 6.38 -15.21
C ASP A 22 -17.34 5.13 -14.34
N ARG A 23 -16.83 4.01 -14.84
CA ARG A 23 -16.99 2.71 -14.18
C ARG A 23 -16.18 2.61 -12.90
N GLY A 24 -15.08 3.35 -12.77
CA GLY A 24 -14.35 3.52 -11.51
C GLY A 24 -15.24 4.13 -10.43
N PHE A 25 -16.03 5.17 -10.78
CA PHE A 25 -16.99 5.79 -9.87
C PHE A 25 -18.19 4.88 -9.57
N LEU A 26 -18.75 4.20 -10.57
CA LEU A 26 -19.96 3.37 -10.40
C LEU A 26 -19.71 2.02 -9.72
N PHE A 27 -18.55 1.41 -9.95
CA PHE A 27 -18.30 0.00 -9.60
C PHE A 27 -16.95 -0.24 -8.89
N GLY A 28 -16.09 0.76 -8.79
CA GLY A 28 -14.69 0.55 -8.41
C GLY A 28 -13.92 -0.27 -9.47
N ASP A 29 -14.33 -0.19 -10.75
CA ASP A 29 -13.74 -0.90 -11.88
C ASP A 29 -12.49 -0.17 -12.36
N GLY A 30 -11.42 -0.31 -11.60
CA GLY A 30 -10.15 0.35 -11.84
C GLY A 30 -9.03 -0.16 -10.93
N ILE A 31 -7.82 0.23 -11.27
CA ILE A 31 -6.58 -0.10 -10.57
C ILE A 31 -5.93 1.21 -10.12
N TYR A 32 -5.27 1.18 -8.96
CA TYR A 32 -4.53 2.34 -8.46
C TYR A 32 -3.17 1.97 -7.91
N GLU A 33 -2.28 2.95 -7.87
CA GLU A 33 -0.98 2.88 -7.19
C GLU A 33 -0.73 4.13 -6.35
N VAL A 34 0.19 4.01 -5.39
CA VAL A 34 0.76 5.15 -4.68
C VAL A 34 2.27 4.97 -4.66
N VAL A 35 2.96 5.79 -5.43
CA VAL A 35 4.43 5.81 -5.49
C VAL A 35 4.93 6.89 -4.52
N PRO A 36 5.69 6.55 -3.48
CA PRO A 36 6.25 7.56 -2.59
C PRO A 36 7.47 8.23 -3.25
N SER A 37 7.59 9.53 -3.03
CA SER A 37 8.71 10.35 -3.49
C SER A 37 9.22 11.21 -2.34
N TYR A 38 10.52 11.23 -2.14
CA TYR A 38 11.19 12.04 -1.13
C TYR A 38 12.23 12.94 -1.80
N ALA A 39 12.05 14.25 -1.68
CA ALA A 39 12.90 15.25 -2.33
C ALA A 39 13.09 14.99 -3.83
N GLY A 40 12.04 14.53 -4.52
CA GLY A 40 12.05 14.22 -5.94
C GLY A 40 12.46 12.80 -6.33
N SER A 41 12.99 12.01 -5.39
CA SER A 41 13.39 10.62 -5.65
C SER A 41 12.25 9.65 -5.32
N MET A 42 11.78 8.90 -6.31
CA MET A 42 10.74 7.88 -6.14
C MET A 42 11.32 6.61 -5.51
N VAL A 43 10.53 5.94 -4.67
CA VAL A 43 10.88 4.64 -4.08
C VAL A 43 10.08 3.54 -4.74
N GLY A 44 10.77 2.53 -5.27
CA GLY A 44 10.15 1.34 -5.88
C GLY A 44 9.31 1.68 -7.12
N PHE A 45 9.71 2.66 -7.94
CA PHE A 45 8.94 3.08 -9.11
C PHE A 45 8.66 1.93 -10.09
N ALA A 46 9.71 1.24 -10.55
CA ALA A 46 9.55 0.16 -11.52
C ALA A 46 8.65 -0.98 -11.03
N PRO A 47 8.80 -1.52 -9.79
CA PRO A 47 7.88 -2.51 -9.26
C PRO A 47 6.45 -1.98 -9.06
N HIS A 48 6.23 -0.70 -8.72
CA HIS A 48 4.88 -0.11 -8.68
C HIS A 48 4.23 -0.14 -10.06
N ILE A 49 4.95 0.25 -11.13
CA ILE A 49 4.42 0.24 -12.48
C ILE A 49 4.20 -1.19 -13.00
N ALA A 50 5.08 -2.12 -12.66
CA ALA A 50 4.88 -3.53 -12.99
C ALA A 50 3.60 -4.08 -12.34
N ARG A 51 3.33 -3.75 -11.07
CA ARG A 51 2.09 -4.15 -10.37
C ARG A 51 0.86 -3.46 -10.95
N MET A 52 0.92 -2.17 -11.33
CA MET A 52 -0.13 -1.47 -12.07
C MET A 52 -0.49 -2.23 -13.36
N LYS A 53 0.51 -2.55 -14.19
CA LYS A 53 0.30 -3.28 -15.45
C LYS A 53 -0.30 -4.66 -15.23
N SER A 54 0.18 -5.41 -14.22
CA SER A 54 -0.38 -6.71 -13.85
C SER A 54 -1.82 -6.61 -13.39
N GLY A 55 -2.15 -5.59 -12.59
CA GLY A 55 -3.51 -5.32 -12.13
C GLY A 55 -4.46 -4.99 -13.28
N LEU A 56 -4.05 -4.11 -14.20
CA LEU A 56 -4.83 -3.75 -15.40
C LEU A 56 -5.10 -4.99 -16.26
N ALA A 57 -4.09 -5.83 -16.49
CA ALA A 57 -4.26 -7.09 -17.21
C ALA A 57 -5.22 -8.05 -16.51
N ALA A 58 -5.14 -8.18 -15.18
CA ALA A 58 -6.00 -9.06 -14.38
C ALA A 58 -7.49 -8.68 -14.44
N VAL A 59 -7.81 -7.39 -14.64
CA VAL A 59 -9.18 -6.90 -14.80
C VAL A 59 -9.55 -6.62 -16.25
N GLY A 60 -8.65 -6.87 -17.21
CA GLY A 60 -8.91 -6.68 -18.65
C GLY A 60 -9.10 -5.21 -19.04
N ILE A 61 -8.32 -4.30 -18.48
CA ILE A 61 -8.22 -2.91 -18.91
C ILE A 61 -6.97 -2.75 -19.77
N ASN A 62 -7.15 -2.37 -21.03
CA ASN A 62 -6.04 -2.14 -21.94
C ASN A 62 -5.61 -0.70 -21.92
N LEU A 63 -4.36 -0.44 -21.53
CA LEU A 63 -3.70 0.85 -21.58
C LEU A 63 -2.28 0.64 -22.10
N ASP A 64 -2.01 1.17 -23.28
CA ASP A 64 -0.71 1.03 -23.95
C ASP A 64 0.23 2.18 -23.51
N TRP A 65 0.60 2.15 -22.23
CA TRP A 65 1.57 3.07 -21.64
C TRP A 65 2.88 2.33 -21.33
N SER A 66 3.96 2.91 -21.81
CA SER A 66 5.32 2.46 -21.48
C SER A 66 5.67 2.82 -20.02
N GLU A 67 6.78 2.32 -19.54
CA GLU A 67 7.33 2.75 -18.24
C GLU A 67 7.76 4.22 -18.29
N THR A 68 8.24 4.69 -19.45
CA THR A 68 8.62 6.09 -19.66
C THR A 68 7.41 7.03 -19.55
N ASP A 69 6.25 6.66 -20.10
CA ASP A 69 5.04 7.48 -19.98
C ASP A 69 4.62 7.67 -18.52
N TRP A 70 4.72 6.60 -17.71
CA TRP A 70 4.47 6.67 -16.27
C TRP A 70 5.52 7.50 -15.53
N ALA A 71 6.80 7.37 -15.90
CA ALA A 71 7.89 8.14 -15.30
C ALA A 71 7.74 9.64 -15.58
N ASP A 72 7.43 10.02 -16.82
CA ASP A 72 7.20 11.40 -17.22
C ASP A 72 6.01 12.02 -16.48
N LEU A 73 4.90 11.27 -16.35
CA LEU A 73 3.75 11.70 -15.55
C LEU A 73 4.14 11.94 -14.08
N CYS A 74 4.79 10.98 -13.43
CA CYS A 74 5.19 11.09 -12.03
C CYS A 74 6.16 12.24 -11.80
N ASN A 75 7.21 12.36 -12.63
CA ASN A 75 8.20 13.43 -12.53
C ASN A 75 7.58 14.82 -12.74
N ARG A 76 6.63 14.94 -13.65
CA ARG A 76 5.90 16.18 -13.86
C ARG A 76 5.07 16.56 -12.65
N LEU A 77 4.30 15.60 -12.08
CA LEU A 77 3.51 15.86 -10.87
C LEU A 77 4.40 16.20 -9.67
N ILE A 78 5.56 15.55 -9.51
CA ILE A 78 6.54 15.89 -8.48
C ILE A 78 7.02 17.33 -8.65
N THR A 79 7.41 17.72 -9.86
CA THR A 79 7.92 19.06 -10.17
C THR A 79 6.86 20.15 -9.93
N ASP A 80 5.65 19.92 -10.43
CA ASP A 80 4.56 20.92 -10.38
C ASP A 80 3.99 21.07 -8.95
N ASN A 81 4.20 20.08 -8.05
CA ASN A 81 3.71 20.09 -6.68
C ASN A 81 4.83 20.31 -5.63
N GLY A 82 6.04 20.71 -6.02
CA GLY A 82 7.06 21.25 -5.13
C GLY A 82 8.10 20.26 -4.63
N ALA A 83 8.17 19.04 -5.17
CA ALA A 83 9.22 18.05 -4.94
C ALA A 83 9.56 17.79 -3.44
N GLY A 84 8.55 17.86 -2.55
CA GLY A 84 8.68 17.56 -1.13
C GLY A 84 8.61 16.05 -0.83
N ASN A 85 8.00 15.71 0.29
CA ASN A 85 7.64 14.32 0.60
C ASN A 85 6.24 14.06 0.06
N LEU A 86 6.14 13.38 -1.06
CA LEU A 86 4.90 13.24 -1.84
C LEU A 86 4.51 11.77 -2.03
N GLY A 87 3.22 11.48 -1.93
CA GLY A 87 2.62 10.27 -2.48
C GLY A 87 2.04 10.60 -3.85
N ILE A 88 2.49 9.92 -4.89
CA ILE A 88 1.95 10.07 -6.24
C ILE A 88 0.87 9.00 -6.42
N TYR A 89 -0.39 9.45 -6.39
CA TYR A 89 -1.53 8.58 -6.65
C TYR A 89 -1.75 8.44 -8.14
N LEU A 90 -1.76 7.22 -8.62
CA LEU A 90 -2.05 6.85 -10.01
C LEU A 90 -3.34 6.03 -10.03
N HIS A 91 -4.27 6.37 -10.91
CA HIS A 91 -5.55 5.70 -11.03
C HIS A 91 -5.89 5.48 -12.50
N VAL A 92 -6.25 4.26 -12.84
CA VAL A 92 -6.78 3.91 -14.16
C VAL A 92 -8.11 3.21 -13.96
N SER A 93 -9.20 3.83 -14.37
CA SER A 93 -10.50 3.15 -14.47
C SER A 93 -10.71 2.60 -15.87
N ARG A 94 -11.69 1.70 -16.03
CA ARG A 94 -12.09 1.23 -17.38
C ARG A 94 -12.61 2.35 -18.26
N GLY A 95 -13.03 3.49 -17.70
CA GLY A 95 -13.58 4.62 -18.41
C GLY A 95 -15.09 4.76 -18.28
N ALA A 96 -15.63 5.78 -18.95
CA ALA A 96 -17.04 6.11 -18.92
C ALA A 96 -17.81 5.40 -20.04
N ASP A 97 -18.89 4.69 -19.67
CA ASP A 97 -19.84 4.10 -20.60
C ASP A 97 -21.03 5.05 -20.85
N THR A 98 -21.87 4.74 -21.82
CA THR A 98 -23.12 5.45 -22.12
C THR A 98 -24.28 5.04 -21.22
N LYS A 99 -24.15 3.91 -20.50
CA LYS A 99 -25.17 3.32 -19.63
C LYS A 99 -24.57 2.59 -18.45
N ARG A 100 -25.34 2.44 -17.37
CA ARG A 100 -24.97 1.57 -16.25
C ARG A 100 -25.25 0.10 -16.60
N PHE A 101 -24.19 -0.66 -16.90
CA PHE A 101 -24.25 -2.08 -17.22
C PHE A 101 -23.03 -2.82 -16.66
N HIS A 102 -23.19 -4.04 -16.10
CA HIS A 102 -22.09 -4.77 -15.47
C HIS A 102 -21.10 -5.41 -16.46
N GLY A 103 -21.57 -5.79 -17.64
CA GLY A 103 -20.69 -6.31 -18.68
C GLY A 103 -19.66 -5.25 -19.12
N PHE A 104 -18.52 -5.71 -19.58
CA PHE A 104 -17.49 -4.80 -20.09
C PHE A 104 -17.97 -4.16 -21.40
N PRO A 105 -17.92 -2.82 -21.49
CA PRO A 105 -18.26 -2.13 -22.73
C PRO A 105 -17.18 -2.34 -23.77
N GLU A 106 -17.61 -2.29 -25.03
CA GLU A 106 -16.70 -2.29 -26.18
C GLU A 106 -16.32 -0.84 -26.52
N ASN A 107 -15.06 -0.64 -26.94
CA ASN A 107 -14.57 0.62 -27.53
C ASN A 107 -14.68 1.88 -26.61
N ILE A 108 -14.46 1.73 -25.30
CA ILE A 108 -14.26 2.88 -24.44
C ILE A 108 -12.77 3.04 -24.10
N ALA A 109 -12.31 4.29 -23.97
CA ALA A 109 -10.97 4.59 -23.49
C ALA A 109 -10.92 4.53 -21.95
N PRO A 110 -9.87 3.96 -21.36
CA PRO A 110 -9.64 4.09 -19.92
C PRO A 110 -9.53 5.57 -19.50
N THR A 111 -10.03 5.90 -18.31
CA THR A 111 -9.76 7.19 -17.67
C THR A 111 -8.48 7.08 -16.87
N VAL A 112 -7.50 7.94 -17.13
CA VAL A 112 -6.25 8.04 -16.39
C VAL A 112 -6.25 9.30 -15.54
N PHE A 113 -6.23 9.13 -14.23
CA PHE A 113 -6.19 10.23 -13.27
C PHE A 113 -5.00 10.05 -12.33
N ALA A 114 -4.27 11.15 -12.07
CA ALA A 114 -3.18 11.14 -11.11
C ALA A 114 -3.05 12.49 -10.40
N PHE A 115 -2.60 12.45 -9.14
CA PHE A 115 -2.29 13.64 -8.36
C PHE A 115 -1.22 13.35 -7.31
N ALA A 116 -0.58 14.40 -6.81
CA ALA A 116 0.35 14.33 -5.69
C ALA A 116 -0.31 14.84 -4.40
N PHE A 117 0.04 14.22 -3.28
CA PHE A 117 -0.38 14.63 -1.94
C PHE A 117 0.79 14.51 -0.95
N ASP A 118 0.78 15.34 0.08
CA ASP A 118 1.83 15.31 1.09
C ASP A 118 1.82 14.00 1.90
N ILE A 119 3.00 13.42 2.10
CA ILE A 119 3.21 12.31 3.03
C ILE A 119 4.19 12.73 4.13
N ALA A 120 4.20 11.97 5.23
CA ALA A 120 5.16 12.21 6.29
C ALA A 120 6.61 12.04 5.78
N PRO A 121 7.60 12.74 6.37
CA PRO A 121 8.99 12.44 6.12
C PRO A 121 9.30 10.96 6.35
N PRO A 122 10.33 10.41 5.66
CA PRO A 122 10.71 9.02 5.86
C PRO A 122 11.08 8.77 7.32
N PRO A 123 10.71 7.61 7.89
CA PRO A 123 11.07 7.25 9.25
C PRO A 123 12.59 7.26 9.47
N ILE A 124 13.00 7.75 10.63
CA ILE A 124 14.39 7.67 11.07
C ILE A 124 14.54 6.37 11.86
N ALA A 125 15.63 5.62 11.61
CA ALA A 125 15.95 4.39 12.33
C ALA A 125 16.49 4.70 13.75
N GLU A 126 15.62 5.25 14.57
CA GLU A 126 15.85 5.57 15.98
C GLU A 126 14.57 5.28 16.77
N LYS A 127 14.63 4.42 17.78
CA LYS A 127 13.45 4.01 18.57
C LYS A 127 12.69 5.19 19.16
N ALA A 128 13.39 6.20 19.66
CA ALA A 128 12.80 7.39 20.29
C ALA A 128 12.04 8.29 19.30
N LEU A 129 12.34 8.20 18.01
CA LEU A 129 11.71 8.98 16.94
C LEU A 129 10.70 8.16 16.12
N ALA A 130 10.61 6.86 16.39
CA ALA A 130 9.71 5.97 15.67
C ALA A 130 8.25 6.31 15.93
N ARG A 131 7.48 6.51 14.85
CA ARG A 131 6.03 6.62 14.96
C ARG A 131 5.44 5.23 15.13
N SER A 132 5.12 4.86 16.36
CA SER A 132 4.47 3.60 16.69
C SER A 132 2.95 3.65 16.54
N TYR A 133 2.34 2.48 16.39
CA TYR A 133 0.90 2.32 16.18
C TYR A 133 0.29 1.38 17.21
N LYS A 134 -0.95 1.65 17.57
CA LYS A 134 -1.88 0.67 18.14
C LYS A 134 -2.81 0.22 17.03
N VAL A 135 -3.14 -1.05 16.99
CA VAL A 135 -3.98 -1.65 15.96
C VAL A 135 -5.09 -2.50 16.56
N SER A 136 -6.21 -2.59 15.85
CA SER A 136 -7.28 -3.54 16.14
C SER A 136 -7.06 -4.84 15.39
N THR A 137 -7.81 -5.89 15.76
CA THR A 137 -7.98 -7.09 14.96
C THR A 137 -9.41 -7.26 14.49
N ALA A 138 -9.62 -7.87 13.33
CA ALA A 138 -10.92 -8.24 12.80
C ALA A 138 -10.86 -9.52 11.97
N ARG A 139 -12.01 -10.14 11.73
CA ARG A 139 -12.16 -11.15 10.68
C ARG A 139 -12.11 -10.47 9.33
N ASP A 140 -11.36 -11.02 8.38
CA ASP A 140 -11.32 -10.53 7.00
C ASP A 140 -12.65 -10.83 6.30
N LEU A 141 -13.35 -9.76 5.93
CA LEU A 141 -14.63 -9.81 5.21
C LEU A 141 -14.51 -9.18 3.81
N ARG A 142 -13.29 -8.97 3.33
CA ARG A 142 -13.04 -8.49 1.98
C ARG A 142 -13.26 -9.62 0.97
N TRP A 143 -13.13 -9.30 -0.31
CA TRP A 143 -13.22 -10.28 -1.39
C TRP A 143 -11.97 -11.18 -1.48
N GLU A 144 -12.08 -12.30 -2.18
CA GLU A 144 -10.97 -13.24 -2.38
C GLU A 144 -10.10 -12.91 -3.59
N ARG A 145 -9.81 -11.62 -3.84
CA ARG A 145 -8.90 -11.12 -4.88
C ARG A 145 -8.10 -9.92 -4.41
N CYS A 146 -7.67 -9.94 -3.15
CA CYS A 146 -6.94 -8.83 -2.52
C CYS A 146 -5.55 -8.60 -3.14
N HIS A 147 -5.01 -9.58 -3.89
CA HIS A 147 -3.78 -9.42 -4.67
C HIS A 147 -3.91 -8.41 -5.82
N ILE A 148 -5.14 -8.05 -6.24
CA ILE A 148 -5.40 -7.01 -7.24
C ILE A 148 -5.59 -5.67 -6.51
N LYS A 149 -4.74 -4.68 -6.81
CA LYS A 149 -4.84 -3.33 -6.22
C LYS A 149 -5.95 -2.51 -6.88
N SER A 150 -7.20 -2.98 -6.68
CA SER A 150 -8.37 -2.36 -7.29
C SER A 150 -8.88 -1.17 -6.47
N THR A 151 -9.62 -0.27 -7.12
CA THR A 151 -10.29 0.87 -6.49
C THR A 151 -11.56 0.49 -5.73
N ALA A 152 -11.97 -0.79 -5.74
CA ALA A 152 -13.11 -1.31 -4.99
C ALA A 152 -12.78 -1.51 -3.50
N LEU A 153 -12.53 -0.42 -2.78
CA LEU A 153 -11.93 -0.41 -1.43
C LEU A 153 -12.93 -0.36 -0.27
N LEU A 154 -14.24 -0.51 -0.50
CA LEU A 154 -15.22 -0.37 0.58
C LEU A 154 -14.96 -1.34 1.74
N GLY A 155 -14.58 -2.59 1.46
CA GLY A 155 -14.22 -3.57 2.49
C GLY A 155 -13.03 -3.11 3.34
N ASN A 156 -11.99 -2.59 2.69
CA ASN A 156 -10.80 -2.03 3.36
C ASN A 156 -11.17 -0.81 4.23
N VAL A 157 -11.99 0.11 3.70
CA VAL A 157 -12.46 1.30 4.41
C VAL A 157 -13.25 0.93 5.67
N LEU A 158 -14.16 -0.04 5.58
CA LEU A 158 -14.95 -0.49 6.73
C LEU A 158 -14.06 -1.14 7.80
N HIS A 159 -13.08 -1.95 7.43
CA HIS A 159 -12.11 -2.51 8.37
C HIS A 159 -11.23 -1.45 9.02
N PHE A 160 -10.72 -0.48 8.24
CA PHE A 160 -9.97 0.64 8.78
C PHE A 160 -10.80 1.43 9.80
N GLN A 161 -12.06 1.74 9.46
CA GLN A 161 -12.99 2.52 10.31
C GLN A 161 -13.23 1.84 11.66
N GLN A 162 -13.33 0.49 11.70
CA GLN A 162 -13.49 -0.25 12.96
C GLN A 162 -12.34 -0.01 13.96
N GLY A 163 -11.10 0.07 13.47
CA GLY A 163 -9.95 0.41 14.31
C GLY A 163 -9.91 1.89 14.67
N TYR A 164 -10.19 2.75 13.69
CA TYR A 164 -10.16 4.21 13.86
C TYR A 164 -11.12 4.70 14.93
N GLU A 165 -12.33 4.14 15.01
CA GLU A 165 -13.33 4.47 16.05
C GLU A 165 -12.87 4.11 17.47
N LYS A 166 -11.91 3.19 17.60
CA LYS A 166 -11.26 2.82 18.87
C LYS A 166 -9.99 3.64 19.15
N GLY A 167 -9.63 4.58 18.27
CA GLY A 167 -8.39 5.35 18.36
C GLY A 167 -7.15 4.59 17.88
N HIS A 168 -7.33 3.51 17.12
CA HIS A 168 -6.25 2.72 16.55
C HIS A 168 -5.90 3.21 15.13
N GLY A 169 -4.66 3.01 14.73
CA GLY A 169 -4.15 3.50 13.45
C GLY A 169 -4.25 2.50 12.30
N GLU A 170 -4.73 1.27 12.56
CA GLU A 170 -4.92 0.22 11.55
C GLU A 170 -5.74 -0.95 12.13
N THR A 171 -6.21 -1.87 11.26
CA THR A 171 -6.87 -3.11 11.66
C THR A 171 -6.23 -4.31 10.96
N ILE A 172 -5.64 -5.21 11.74
CA ILE A 172 -5.07 -6.49 11.27
C ILE A 172 -6.21 -7.48 11.02
N LEU A 173 -6.14 -8.19 9.90
CA LEU A 173 -7.20 -9.07 9.41
C LEU A 173 -6.79 -10.53 9.45
N PHE A 174 -7.74 -11.38 9.85
CA PHE A 174 -7.58 -12.84 9.91
C PHE A 174 -8.69 -13.52 9.10
N ASN A 175 -8.31 -14.54 8.32
CA ASN A 175 -9.26 -15.34 7.56
C ASN A 175 -10.13 -16.24 8.47
N ALA A 176 -10.96 -17.09 7.86
CA ALA A 176 -11.86 -18.00 8.59
C ALA A 176 -11.13 -19.05 9.46
N ASN A 177 -9.85 -19.33 9.15
CA ASN A 177 -9.01 -20.26 9.90
C ASN A 177 -8.21 -19.59 11.01
N ASN A 178 -8.45 -18.29 11.31
CA ASN A 178 -7.62 -17.46 12.19
C ASN A 178 -6.16 -17.34 11.72
N GLU A 179 -5.93 -17.38 10.43
CA GLU A 179 -4.64 -17.13 9.81
C GLU A 179 -4.57 -15.65 9.38
N LEU A 180 -3.44 -15.02 9.66
CA LEU A 180 -3.17 -13.63 9.27
C LEU A 180 -3.21 -13.50 7.76
N THR A 181 -3.96 -12.53 7.24
CA THR A 181 -3.92 -12.13 5.84
C THR A 181 -3.05 -10.88 5.67
N GLU A 182 -3.55 -9.74 5.96
CA GLU A 182 -2.85 -8.46 5.99
C GLU A 182 -3.56 -7.49 6.94
N ALA A 183 -3.30 -6.20 6.88
CA ALA A 183 -4.11 -5.19 7.53
C ALA A 183 -5.04 -4.50 6.52
N SER A 184 -5.89 -3.57 6.96
CA SER A 184 -6.87 -2.91 6.08
C SER A 184 -6.22 -2.14 4.92
N ALA A 185 -4.99 -1.61 5.11
CA ALA A 185 -4.25 -0.87 4.09
C ALA A 185 -2.72 -1.14 4.12
N CYS A 186 -2.27 -2.18 4.82
CA CYS A 186 -0.86 -2.50 5.02
C CYS A 186 -0.63 -4.01 4.99
N ASN A 187 0.58 -4.46 4.62
CA ASN A 187 1.00 -5.83 4.94
C ASN A 187 1.47 -5.89 6.41
N VAL A 188 1.52 -7.10 6.96
CA VAL A 188 1.87 -7.35 8.36
C VAL A 188 3.07 -8.27 8.46
N PHE A 189 3.97 -7.96 9.37
CA PHE A 189 5.09 -8.79 9.78
C PHE A 189 5.02 -9.01 11.28
N ILE A 190 5.49 -10.14 11.74
CA ILE A 190 5.78 -10.39 13.15
C ILE A 190 7.26 -10.74 13.31
N VAL A 191 7.79 -10.50 14.50
CA VAL A 191 9.10 -11.01 14.92
C VAL A 191 8.88 -12.02 16.04
N LYS A 192 9.52 -13.18 15.90
CA LYS A 192 9.49 -14.22 16.93
C LYS A 192 10.88 -14.83 17.07
N ASN A 193 11.46 -14.76 18.26
CA ASN A 193 12.81 -15.25 18.56
C ASN A 193 13.88 -14.71 17.55
N GLY A 194 13.77 -13.42 17.20
CA GLY A 194 14.68 -12.75 16.26
C GLY A 194 14.43 -13.05 14.78
N THR A 195 13.45 -13.89 14.42
CA THR A 195 13.07 -14.20 13.04
C THR A 195 11.92 -13.29 12.61
N VAL A 196 12.05 -12.64 11.45
CA VAL A 196 11.00 -11.85 10.79
C VAL A 196 10.13 -12.77 9.96
N ILE A 197 8.81 -12.73 10.19
CA ILE A 197 7.86 -13.66 9.57
C ILE A 197 6.69 -12.86 8.99
N THR A 198 6.27 -13.21 7.77
CA THR A 198 5.09 -12.61 7.12
C THR A 198 4.31 -13.69 6.36
N PRO A 199 3.00 -13.54 6.13
CA PRO A 199 2.24 -14.47 5.31
C PRO A 199 2.79 -14.60 3.89
N PRO A 200 2.74 -15.81 3.27
CA PRO A 200 3.11 -16.00 1.88
C PRO A 200 2.10 -15.29 0.97
N LEU A 201 2.54 -14.89 -0.22
CA LEU A 201 1.65 -14.25 -1.20
C LEU A 201 0.61 -15.23 -1.74
N ASP A 202 -0.64 -14.85 -1.66
CA ASP A 202 -1.78 -15.55 -2.25
C ASP A 202 -2.88 -14.54 -2.68
N ASN A 203 -4.11 -15.01 -2.86
CA ASN A 203 -5.24 -14.18 -3.26
C ASN A 203 -5.84 -13.34 -2.10
N GLN A 204 -5.43 -13.57 -0.85
CA GLN A 204 -5.99 -12.91 0.34
C GLN A 204 -5.27 -11.61 0.71
N LEU A 205 -4.07 -11.37 0.19
CA LEU A 205 -3.27 -10.18 0.51
C LEU A 205 -2.61 -9.54 -0.71
N LEU A 206 -2.32 -8.24 -0.58
CA LEU A 206 -1.65 -7.50 -1.63
C LEU A 206 -0.14 -7.80 -1.64
N PRO A 207 0.49 -8.07 -2.82
CA PRO A 207 1.94 -8.09 -2.93
C PRO A 207 2.50 -6.65 -2.79
N GLY A 208 2.76 -6.24 -1.55
CA GLY A 208 3.18 -4.88 -1.22
C GLY A 208 4.61 -4.60 -1.67
N ILE A 209 4.85 -3.46 -2.34
CA ILE A 209 6.21 -3.10 -2.78
C ILE A 209 7.13 -2.87 -1.58
N THR A 210 6.65 -2.18 -0.56
CA THR A 210 7.43 -2.03 0.68
C THR A 210 7.72 -3.39 1.33
N ARG A 211 6.73 -4.31 1.35
CA ARG A 211 6.93 -5.68 1.84
C ARG A 211 8.05 -6.38 1.07
N ASP A 212 8.04 -6.31 -0.23
CA ASP A 212 9.01 -7.00 -1.08
C ASP A 212 10.42 -6.41 -0.90
N ILE A 213 10.55 -5.08 -0.82
CA ILE A 213 11.84 -4.42 -0.54
C ILE A 213 12.36 -4.83 0.85
N VAL A 214 11.49 -4.86 1.89
CA VAL A 214 11.88 -5.30 3.25
C VAL A 214 12.42 -6.73 3.23
N LEU A 215 11.72 -7.65 2.57
CA LEU A 215 12.17 -9.04 2.46
C LEU A 215 13.50 -9.16 1.73
N ASP A 216 13.68 -8.41 0.65
CA ASP A 216 14.88 -8.47 -0.17
C ASP A 216 16.09 -7.88 0.58
N VAL A 217 15.96 -6.72 1.23
CA VAL A 217 17.07 -6.12 1.98
C VAL A 217 17.49 -6.98 3.18
N LEU A 218 16.54 -7.57 3.91
CA LEU A 218 16.84 -8.47 5.03
C LEU A 218 17.53 -9.75 4.55
N ARG A 219 17.10 -10.32 3.41
CA ARG A 219 17.72 -11.52 2.82
C ARG A 219 19.13 -11.25 2.30
N LYS A 220 19.34 -10.07 1.69
CA LYS A 220 20.67 -9.65 1.20
C LYS A 220 21.66 -9.42 2.34
N ASP A 221 21.22 -8.80 3.41
CA ASP A 221 22.04 -8.56 4.60
C ASP A 221 22.35 -9.86 5.36
N GLY A 222 21.35 -10.74 5.50
CA GLY A 222 21.51 -12.08 6.07
C GLY A 222 21.71 -12.14 7.60
N SER A 223 21.74 -11.03 8.31
CA SER A 223 21.88 -10.99 9.77
C SER A 223 20.59 -11.32 10.51
N ILE A 224 19.42 -11.09 9.88
CA ILE A 224 18.09 -11.32 10.44
C ILE A 224 17.40 -12.42 9.61
N PRO A 225 17.08 -13.57 10.20
CA PRO A 225 16.35 -14.63 9.51
C PRO A 225 14.96 -14.16 9.06
N VAL A 226 14.54 -14.60 7.87
CA VAL A 226 13.25 -14.23 7.27
C VAL A 226 12.48 -15.47 6.83
N GLU A 227 11.21 -15.56 7.19
CA GLU A 227 10.31 -16.63 6.79
C GLU A 227 9.05 -16.07 6.13
N GLU A 228 8.64 -16.67 5.02
CA GLU A 228 7.31 -16.50 4.44
C GLU A 228 6.50 -17.77 4.70
N ARG A 229 5.58 -17.71 5.63
CA ARG A 229 4.71 -18.82 6.02
C ARG A 229 3.39 -18.34 6.61
N ILE A 230 2.44 -19.26 6.77
CA ILE A 230 1.22 -19.00 7.51
C ILE A 230 1.56 -18.52 8.93
N VAL A 231 0.87 -17.48 9.36
CA VAL A 231 0.97 -16.87 10.70
C VAL A 231 -0.41 -16.94 11.34
N THR A 232 -0.52 -17.53 12.52
CA THR A 232 -1.79 -17.61 13.24
C THR A 232 -2.06 -16.37 14.09
N ARG A 233 -3.32 -16.18 14.49
CA ARG A 233 -3.71 -15.12 15.43
C ARG A 233 -2.91 -15.19 16.73
N ASP A 234 -2.70 -16.40 17.26
CA ASP A 234 -1.97 -16.60 18.51
C ASP A 234 -0.49 -16.20 18.38
N GLU A 235 0.10 -16.42 17.22
CA GLU A 235 1.47 -15.95 16.93
C GLU A 235 1.55 -14.42 16.87
N VAL A 236 0.56 -13.74 16.28
CA VAL A 236 0.51 -12.26 16.28
C VAL A 236 0.40 -11.71 17.70
N THR A 237 -0.46 -12.30 18.54
CA THR A 237 -0.68 -11.84 19.92
C THR A 237 0.48 -12.16 20.86
N SER A 238 1.30 -13.16 20.56
CA SER A 238 2.47 -13.58 21.33
C SER A 238 3.80 -13.18 20.68
N ALA A 239 3.77 -12.36 19.64
CA ALA A 239 4.96 -11.90 18.93
C ALA A 239 5.84 -11.02 19.82
N ASP A 240 7.15 -11.04 19.57
CA ASP A 240 8.10 -10.15 20.25
C ASP A 240 7.99 -8.72 19.67
N GLU A 241 7.77 -8.61 18.34
CA GLU A 241 7.45 -7.35 17.64
C GLU A 241 6.37 -7.62 16.58
N VAL A 242 5.59 -6.60 16.24
CA VAL A 242 4.65 -6.58 15.12
C VAL A 242 4.90 -5.32 14.30
N TRP A 243 4.90 -5.43 12.99
CA TRP A 243 5.04 -4.29 12.09
C TRP A 243 3.93 -4.28 11.03
N ILE A 244 3.57 -3.09 10.58
CA ILE A 244 2.74 -2.89 9.39
C ILE A 244 3.56 -2.13 8.34
N THR A 245 3.42 -2.48 7.06
CA THR A 245 4.20 -1.86 5.98
C THR A 245 3.31 -1.30 4.87
N SER A 246 3.63 -0.10 4.42
CA SER A 246 3.00 0.52 3.24
C SER A 246 3.93 1.58 2.63
N SER A 247 3.62 2.02 1.42
CA SER A 247 4.39 3.05 0.70
C SER A 247 4.56 4.35 1.50
N SER A 248 3.56 4.77 2.27
CA SER A 248 3.60 6.02 3.06
C SER A 248 4.10 5.86 4.50
N LYS A 249 4.16 4.63 5.02
CA LYS A 249 4.60 4.35 6.40
C LYS A 249 5.97 3.69 6.48
N GLU A 250 6.45 3.13 5.36
CA GLU A 250 7.62 2.24 5.32
C GLU A 250 7.40 1.07 6.31
N ILE A 251 8.28 0.86 7.28
CA ILE A 251 8.10 -0.16 8.33
C ILE A 251 7.60 0.55 9.59
N ALA A 252 6.32 0.41 9.90
CA ALA A 252 5.71 1.04 11.06
C ALA A 252 5.58 0.05 12.22
N PRO A 253 6.24 0.30 13.38
CA PRO A 253 6.17 -0.59 14.53
C PRO A 253 4.81 -0.50 15.23
N VAL A 254 4.26 -1.66 15.63
CA VAL A 254 3.02 -1.79 16.39
C VAL A 254 3.37 -2.10 17.84
N ILE A 255 2.92 -1.27 18.77
CA ILE A 255 3.19 -1.43 20.21
C ILE A 255 2.04 -2.05 21.00
N ALA A 256 0.84 -2.13 20.40
CA ALA A 256 -0.30 -2.82 21.00
C ALA A 256 -1.25 -3.36 19.92
N VAL A 257 -1.82 -4.53 20.19
CA VAL A 257 -2.88 -5.18 19.40
C VAL A 257 -4.10 -5.35 20.30
N ASP A 258 -5.26 -4.82 19.92
CA ASP A 258 -6.49 -4.80 20.73
C ASP A 258 -6.24 -4.31 22.18
N ASP A 259 -5.44 -3.23 22.32
CA ASP A 259 -4.97 -2.63 23.58
C ASP A 259 -4.07 -3.53 24.46
N VAL A 260 -3.70 -4.71 23.99
CA VAL A 260 -2.72 -5.58 24.64
C VAL A 260 -1.33 -5.22 24.11
N PRO A 261 -0.34 -4.91 24.98
CA PRO A 261 1.02 -4.61 24.54
C PRO A 261 1.64 -5.75 23.72
N VAL A 262 2.33 -5.41 22.63
CA VAL A 262 3.19 -6.33 21.88
C VAL A 262 4.55 -6.39 22.58
N GLY A 263 5.04 -7.58 22.89
CA GLY A 263 6.29 -7.72 23.65
C GLY A 263 6.26 -6.94 24.96
N ASN A 264 7.16 -5.96 25.10
CA ASN A 264 7.20 -5.05 26.25
C ASN A 264 6.40 -3.73 26.04
N GLY A 265 5.70 -3.60 24.92
CA GLY A 265 4.95 -2.40 24.54
C GLY A 265 5.81 -1.26 23.96
N GLU A 266 7.05 -1.55 23.59
CA GLU A 266 8.01 -0.60 23.03
C GLU A 266 8.46 -1.01 21.63
N VAL A 267 9.13 -0.10 20.92
CA VAL A 267 9.71 -0.36 19.60
C VAL A 267 10.93 -1.29 19.75
N GLY A 268 10.95 -2.38 18.98
CA GLY A 268 11.94 -3.44 19.12
C GLY A 268 13.28 -3.17 18.42
N ASP A 269 14.28 -4.02 18.71
CA ASP A 269 15.62 -3.93 18.13
C ASP A 269 15.67 -4.47 16.71
N VAL A 270 14.83 -5.45 16.39
CA VAL A 270 14.76 -6.01 15.04
C VAL A 270 14.13 -5.00 14.08
N TRP A 271 13.10 -4.25 14.53
CA TRP A 271 12.57 -3.12 13.76
C TRP A 271 13.65 -2.08 13.46
N LEU A 272 14.46 -1.70 14.48
CA LEU A 272 15.51 -0.70 14.32
C LEU A 272 16.50 -1.11 13.21
N ALA A 273 16.95 -2.35 13.23
CA ALA A 273 17.87 -2.89 12.22
C ALA A 273 17.19 -2.97 10.83
N ALA A 274 15.96 -3.47 10.75
CA ALA A 274 15.22 -3.58 9.50
C ALA A 274 14.94 -2.20 8.87
N GLN A 275 14.55 -1.18 9.66
CA GLN A 275 14.34 0.17 9.18
C GLN A 275 15.65 0.82 8.70
N ALA A 276 16.78 0.56 9.36
CA ALA A 276 18.07 1.06 8.93
C ALA A 276 18.48 0.48 7.57
N LEU A 277 18.35 -0.83 7.38
CA LEU A 277 18.62 -1.51 6.11
C LEU A 277 17.71 -1.02 4.99
N TYR A 278 16.41 -0.92 5.26
CA TYR A 278 15.43 -0.39 4.31
C TYR A 278 15.77 1.05 3.90
N SER A 279 16.04 1.92 4.87
CA SER A 279 16.36 3.33 4.61
C SER A 279 17.63 3.51 3.77
N ALA A 280 18.63 2.64 3.94
CA ALA A 280 19.88 2.67 3.20
C ALA A 280 19.74 2.24 1.73
N SER A 281 18.73 1.39 1.40
CA SER A 281 18.63 0.72 0.09
C SER A 281 17.37 1.03 -0.70
N LYS A 282 16.36 1.67 -0.10
CA LYS A 282 15.02 1.83 -0.72
C LYS A 282 15.01 2.57 -2.07
N PHE A 283 16.02 3.37 -2.36
CA PHE A 283 16.14 4.10 -3.63
C PHE A 283 16.85 3.28 -4.73
N ASP A 284 17.28 2.06 -4.43
CA ASP A 284 17.92 1.17 -5.40
C ASP A 284 16.90 0.28 -6.16
N TYR A 285 15.59 0.45 -5.87
CA TYR A 285 14.49 -0.37 -6.41
C TYR A 285 13.61 0.36 -7.42
#